data_4290af82ea76630799420d7ec6a66f00
#
_entry.id   4290af82ea76630799420d7ec6a66f00
#
_cell.length_a   1.000
_cell.length_b   1.000
_cell.length_c   1.000
_cell.angle_alpha   90.00
_cell.angle_beta   90.00
_cell.angle_gamma   90.00
#
_symmetry.space_group_name_H-M   'P 1'
#
loop_
_entity.id
_entity.type
_entity.pdbx_description
1 polymer ?
#
loop_
_entity_poly.entity_id
_entity_poly.type
_entity_poly.pdbx_seq_one_letter_code
_entity_poly.pdbx_strand_id
1 'polypeptide(L)'
;MDLSDHKTATYCEIMQQPDVWLKAYDLVCRNEAAIQTFISNNHIGKDTEIILAGAGTSAFIGNALAGIFVEKGYSQCRAVATTDIITYPESCLPTGKPVVLISFARSGNSPESLAAVHIADKYCKKVFHIIITCNETGDLARESSRDNVLLVLLPPETNDKGLAMTSSFTTMALVSILIFNIEQLPAQKSKIEAI
;
A
#
# COMPACT_ATOMS: atom_id res chain seq x y z
N MET A 1 -14.33 33.51 20.63
CA MET A 1 -14.92 32.51 19.73
C MET A 1 -14.29 31.18 20.15
N ASP A 2 -15.04 30.36 20.83
CA ASP A 2 -14.53 29.10 21.39
C ASP A 2 -14.37 28.10 20.24
N LEU A 3 -13.14 27.70 19.94
CA LEU A 3 -12.79 26.77 18.85
C LEU A 3 -13.01 25.30 19.26
N SER A 4 -13.59 25.05 20.45
CA SER A 4 -13.71 23.72 21.02
C SER A 4 -14.80 22.85 20.41
N ASP A 5 -15.73 23.39 19.59
CA ASP A 5 -16.95 22.67 19.18
C ASP A 5 -17.04 22.27 17.70
N HIS A 6 -16.03 22.57 16.86
CA HIS A 6 -16.03 22.17 15.45
C HIS A 6 -14.81 21.34 15.08
N LYS A 7 -14.73 20.10 15.60
CA LYS A 7 -13.74 19.14 15.14
C LYS A 7 -14.06 18.75 13.69
N THR A 8 -13.26 19.24 12.75
CA THR A 8 -13.39 18.84 11.35
C THR A 8 -13.05 17.34 11.19
N ALA A 9 -13.58 16.71 10.13
CA ALA A 9 -13.25 15.30 9.82
C ALA A 9 -11.72 15.09 9.82
N THR A 10 -10.99 15.94 9.11
CA THR A 10 -9.53 15.87 9.03
C THR A 10 -8.85 15.96 10.40
N TYR A 11 -9.33 16.83 11.32
CA TYR A 11 -8.79 16.88 12.68
C TYR A 11 -8.97 15.56 13.41
N CYS A 12 -10.18 14.97 13.37
CA CYS A 12 -10.45 13.68 14.01
C CYS A 12 -9.58 12.56 13.40
N GLU A 13 -9.44 12.56 12.08
CA GLU A 13 -8.64 11.60 11.34
C GLU A 13 -7.13 11.72 11.65
N ILE A 14 -6.63 12.91 11.92
CA ILE A 14 -5.27 13.11 12.41
C ILE A 14 -5.11 12.54 13.83
N MET A 15 -6.03 12.88 14.72
CA MET A 15 -5.93 12.52 16.13
C MET A 15 -6.11 11.02 16.41
N GLN A 16 -6.82 10.30 15.55
CA GLN A 16 -7.02 8.85 15.69
C GLN A 16 -5.82 8.00 15.22
N GLN A 17 -4.85 8.58 14.52
CA GLN A 17 -3.77 7.83 13.87
C GLN A 17 -3.02 6.87 14.80
N PRO A 18 -2.62 7.23 16.03
CA PRO A 18 -1.90 6.30 16.91
C PRO A 18 -2.70 5.01 17.17
N ASP A 19 -3.99 5.13 17.47
CA ASP A 19 -4.85 3.97 17.71
C ASP A 19 -5.03 3.12 16.43
N VAL A 20 -5.15 3.78 15.29
CA VAL A 20 -5.32 3.12 13.99
C VAL A 20 -4.04 2.38 13.57
N TRP A 21 -2.87 2.92 13.87
CA TRP A 21 -1.60 2.24 13.59
C TRP A 21 -1.44 0.95 14.40
N LEU A 22 -1.86 0.93 15.65
CA LEU A 22 -1.88 -0.30 16.46
C LEU A 22 -2.85 -1.34 15.87
N LYS A 23 -4.05 -0.92 15.45
CA LYS A 23 -5.00 -1.81 14.77
C LYS A 23 -4.43 -2.36 13.46
N ALA A 24 -3.70 -1.54 12.70
CA ALA A 24 -3.07 -1.96 11.46
C ALA A 24 -1.90 -2.93 11.72
N TYR A 25 -1.13 -2.73 12.78
CA TYR A 25 -0.12 -3.69 13.23
C TYR A 25 -0.76 -5.04 13.55
N ASP A 26 -1.82 -5.06 14.36
CA ASP A 26 -2.56 -6.28 14.71
C ASP A 26 -3.17 -6.95 13.47
N LEU A 27 -3.62 -6.17 12.49
CA LEU A 27 -4.10 -6.68 11.20
C LEU A 27 -2.99 -7.45 10.48
N VAL A 28 -1.79 -6.88 10.38
CA VAL A 28 -0.65 -7.54 9.72
C VAL A 28 -0.26 -8.80 10.48
N CYS A 29 -0.22 -8.76 11.82
CA CYS A 29 0.06 -9.95 12.63
C CYS A 29 -0.96 -11.08 12.40
N ARG A 30 -2.26 -10.76 12.34
CA ARG A 30 -3.28 -11.77 12.03
C ARG A 30 -3.17 -12.39 10.65
N ASN A 31 -2.63 -11.65 9.69
CA ASN A 31 -2.44 -12.09 8.31
C ASN A 31 -1.00 -12.54 8.02
N GLU A 32 -0.14 -12.64 9.03
CA GLU A 32 1.29 -12.93 8.88
C GLU A 32 1.54 -14.16 8.01
N ALA A 33 0.87 -15.29 8.32
CA ALA A 33 1.05 -16.53 7.58
C ALA A 33 0.64 -16.41 6.10
N ALA A 34 -0.45 -15.70 5.81
CA ALA A 34 -0.90 -15.48 4.43
C ALA A 34 0.09 -14.59 3.65
N ILE A 35 0.59 -13.54 4.29
CA ILE A 35 1.57 -12.61 3.71
C ILE A 35 2.89 -13.36 3.44
N GLN A 36 3.41 -14.10 4.40
CA GLN A 36 4.63 -14.90 4.25
C GLN A 36 4.49 -15.95 3.16
N THR A 37 3.33 -16.63 3.09
CA THR A 37 3.03 -17.60 2.04
C THR A 37 3.02 -16.93 0.66
N PHE A 38 2.38 -15.77 0.53
CA PHE A 38 2.37 -15.04 -0.74
C PHE A 38 3.78 -14.61 -1.16
N ILE A 39 4.58 -14.08 -0.24
CA ILE A 39 5.96 -13.64 -0.50
C ILE A 39 6.83 -14.84 -0.91
N SER A 40 6.77 -15.94 -0.16
CA SER A 40 7.63 -17.12 -0.40
C SER A 40 7.25 -17.88 -1.67
N ASN A 41 5.97 -18.14 -1.91
CA ASN A 41 5.50 -18.85 -3.10
C ASN A 41 5.81 -18.10 -4.40
N ASN A 42 5.87 -16.77 -4.31
CA ASN A 42 6.15 -15.91 -5.45
C ASN A 42 7.62 -15.49 -5.56
N HIS A 43 8.48 -15.99 -4.65
CA HIS A 43 9.91 -15.69 -4.59
C HIS A 43 10.19 -14.18 -4.55
N ILE A 44 9.36 -13.44 -3.82
CA ILE A 44 9.53 -11.99 -3.66
C ILE A 44 10.71 -11.74 -2.69
N GLY A 45 11.77 -11.15 -3.20
CA GLY A 45 13.01 -10.91 -2.45
C GLY A 45 13.69 -9.60 -2.85
N LYS A 46 14.94 -9.45 -2.43
CA LYS A 46 15.71 -8.21 -2.63
C LYS A 46 15.97 -7.88 -4.11
N ASP A 47 16.01 -8.90 -4.97
CA ASP A 47 16.23 -8.75 -6.40
C ASP A 47 14.93 -8.55 -7.20
N THR A 48 13.76 -8.60 -6.52
CA THR A 48 12.47 -8.38 -7.16
C THR A 48 12.29 -6.90 -7.47
N GLU A 49 11.80 -6.60 -8.67
CA GLU A 49 11.43 -5.23 -9.01
C GLU A 49 10.12 -4.84 -8.34
N ILE A 50 10.16 -3.78 -7.53
CA ILE A 50 9.01 -3.29 -6.77
C ILE A 50 8.58 -1.94 -7.34
N ILE A 51 7.32 -1.85 -7.73
CA ILE A 51 6.70 -0.62 -8.18
C ILE A 51 5.65 -0.20 -7.14
N LEU A 52 5.85 0.97 -6.56
CA LEU A 52 4.95 1.59 -5.59
C LEU A 52 4.02 2.53 -6.34
N ALA A 53 2.75 2.17 -6.52
CA ALA A 53 1.82 2.88 -7.39
C ALA A 53 0.62 3.46 -6.63
N GLY A 54 0.17 4.63 -7.05
CA GLY A 54 -1.03 5.27 -6.52
C GLY A 54 -1.52 6.39 -7.43
N ALA A 55 -2.77 6.78 -7.24
CA ALA A 55 -3.38 7.92 -7.93
C ALA A 55 -3.40 9.15 -7.02
N GLY A 56 -3.07 10.33 -7.52
CA GLY A 56 -3.09 11.59 -6.75
C GLY A 56 -2.23 11.51 -5.48
N THR A 57 -2.82 11.83 -4.34
CA THR A 57 -2.12 11.80 -3.04
C THR A 57 -1.57 10.41 -2.70
N SER A 58 -2.22 9.33 -3.15
CA SER A 58 -1.72 7.97 -2.93
C SER A 58 -0.36 7.69 -3.61
N ALA A 59 -0.02 8.41 -4.69
CA ALA A 59 1.28 8.30 -5.32
C ALA A 59 2.42 8.77 -4.40
N PHE A 60 2.16 9.76 -3.56
CA PHE A 60 3.16 10.29 -2.61
C PHE A 60 3.54 9.28 -1.51
N ILE A 61 2.69 8.27 -1.24
CA ILE A 61 3.05 7.15 -0.35
C ILE A 61 4.25 6.40 -0.95
N GLY A 62 4.18 6.09 -2.25
CA GLY A 62 5.28 5.47 -2.98
C GLY A 62 6.56 6.30 -2.91
N ASN A 63 6.46 7.61 -3.15
CA ASN A 63 7.62 8.51 -3.07
C ASN A 63 8.25 8.53 -1.67
N ALA A 64 7.44 8.49 -0.61
CA ALA A 64 7.93 8.46 0.77
C ALA A 64 8.62 7.12 1.11
N LEU A 65 8.19 6.01 0.51
CA LEU A 65 8.67 4.66 0.82
C LEU A 65 9.84 4.20 -0.04
N ALA A 66 9.97 4.66 -1.28
CA ALA A 66 10.96 4.14 -2.23
C ALA A 66 12.39 4.19 -1.69
N GLY A 67 12.80 5.31 -1.09
CA GLY A 67 14.12 5.44 -0.46
C GLY A 67 14.31 4.46 0.70
N ILE A 68 13.28 4.30 1.55
CA ILE A 68 13.32 3.36 2.70
C ILE A 68 13.51 1.92 2.21
N PHE A 69 12.82 1.52 1.14
CA PHE A 69 12.98 0.18 0.58
C PHE A 69 14.35 -0.05 -0.05
N VAL A 70 14.88 0.97 -0.75
CA VAL A 70 16.25 0.89 -1.29
C VAL A 70 17.28 0.74 -0.18
N GLU A 71 17.20 1.51 0.91
CA GLU A 71 18.05 1.37 2.09
C GLU A 71 17.95 -0.01 2.75
N LYS A 72 16.79 -0.63 2.69
CA LYS A 72 16.56 -2.01 3.19
C LYS A 72 17.03 -3.09 2.22
N GLY A 73 17.65 -2.72 1.11
CA GLY A 73 18.24 -3.61 0.12
C GLY A 73 17.33 -4.02 -1.02
N TYR A 74 16.13 -3.43 -1.16
CA TYR A 74 15.28 -3.59 -2.36
C TYR A 74 15.72 -2.58 -3.42
N SER A 75 16.89 -2.80 -4.02
CA SER A 75 17.56 -1.86 -4.91
C SER A 75 16.76 -1.49 -6.17
N GLN A 76 15.80 -2.34 -6.55
CA GLN A 76 14.92 -2.16 -7.70
C GLN A 76 13.54 -1.59 -7.30
N CYS A 77 13.44 -0.90 -6.16
CA CYS A 77 12.20 -0.27 -5.73
C CYS A 77 12.09 1.16 -6.25
N ARG A 78 10.93 1.50 -6.82
CA ARG A 78 10.64 2.86 -7.30
C ARG A 78 9.16 3.21 -7.19
N ALA A 79 8.88 4.49 -7.05
CA ALA A 79 7.52 5.03 -7.10
C ALA A 79 7.15 5.41 -8.54
N VAL A 80 5.94 5.06 -8.95
CA VAL A 80 5.39 5.42 -10.26
C VAL A 80 3.91 5.77 -10.10
N ALA A 81 3.50 6.97 -10.53
CA ALA A 81 2.10 7.33 -10.49
C ALA A 81 1.28 6.43 -11.44
N THR A 82 0.05 6.08 -11.07
CA THR A 82 -0.80 5.24 -11.93
C THR A 82 -1.09 5.90 -13.26
N THR A 83 -1.15 7.23 -13.31
CA THR A 83 -1.29 8.01 -14.55
C THR A 83 -0.12 7.81 -15.51
N ASP A 84 1.10 7.67 -14.99
CA ASP A 84 2.29 7.44 -15.81
C ASP A 84 2.29 6.01 -16.35
N ILE A 85 1.89 5.02 -15.53
CA ILE A 85 1.72 3.63 -15.96
C ILE A 85 0.73 3.53 -17.13
N ILE A 86 -0.37 4.28 -17.08
CA ILE A 86 -1.40 4.26 -18.12
C ILE A 86 -0.87 4.92 -19.40
N THR A 87 -0.17 6.03 -19.26
CA THR A 87 0.25 6.85 -20.39
C THR A 87 1.49 6.28 -21.10
N TYR A 88 2.44 5.74 -20.32
CA TYR A 88 3.73 5.27 -20.83
C TYR A 88 4.12 3.91 -20.21
N PRO A 89 3.31 2.85 -20.44
CA PRO A 89 3.53 1.55 -19.78
C PRO A 89 4.91 0.95 -20.10
N GLU A 90 5.40 1.09 -21.33
CA GLU A 90 6.71 0.56 -21.71
C GLU A 90 7.86 1.19 -20.93
N SER A 91 7.72 2.46 -20.52
CA SER A 91 8.73 3.16 -19.73
C SER A 91 8.61 2.88 -18.24
N CYS A 92 7.41 2.53 -17.79
CA CYS A 92 7.07 2.34 -16.38
C CYS A 92 7.13 0.89 -15.92
N LEU A 93 6.90 -0.07 -16.82
CA LEU A 93 6.76 -1.48 -16.48
C LEU A 93 7.90 -2.30 -17.11
N PRO A 94 8.66 -3.05 -16.32
CA PRO A 94 9.72 -3.90 -16.82
C PRO A 94 9.13 -5.17 -17.48
N THR A 95 9.75 -5.58 -18.57
CA THR A 95 9.32 -6.77 -19.32
C THR A 95 10.20 -8.00 -19.07
N GLY A 96 11.36 -7.81 -18.45
CA GLY A 96 12.40 -8.85 -18.34
C GLY A 96 12.44 -9.60 -17.01
N LYS A 97 11.86 -9.04 -15.94
CA LYS A 97 11.92 -9.59 -14.57
C LYS A 97 10.53 -9.71 -13.96
N PRO A 98 10.34 -10.56 -12.95
CA PRO A 98 9.14 -10.51 -12.12
C PRO A 98 9.00 -9.17 -11.42
N VAL A 99 7.77 -8.68 -11.34
CA VAL A 99 7.41 -7.38 -10.74
C VAL A 99 6.45 -7.60 -9.59
N VAL A 100 6.61 -6.86 -8.52
CA VAL A 100 5.57 -6.64 -7.51
C VAL A 100 5.03 -5.23 -7.69
N LEU A 101 3.78 -5.12 -8.09
CA LEU A 101 3.06 -3.85 -8.12
C LEU A 101 2.29 -3.67 -6.80
N ILE A 102 2.72 -2.70 -6.01
CA ILE A 102 2.03 -2.33 -4.76
C ILE A 102 1.12 -1.16 -5.07
N SER A 103 -0.19 -1.38 -4.97
CA SER A 103 -1.20 -0.37 -5.29
C SER A 103 -1.77 0.23 -4.00
N PHE A 104 -1.61 1.56 -3.84
CA PHE A 104 -2.16 2.33 -2.74
C PHE A 104 -3.46 2.99 -3.17
N ALA A 105 -4.56 2.72 -2.45
CA ALA A 105 -5.84 3.30 -2.79
C ALA A 105 -6.73 3.52 -1.57
N ARG A 106 -7.17 4.77 -1.30
CA ARG A 106 -8.13 5.02 -0.23
C ARG A 106 -9.51 4.46 -0.61
N SER A 107 -10.10 4.94 -1.68
CA SER A 107 -11.43 4.49 -2.13
C SER A 107 -11.40 3.18 -2.92
N GLY A 108 -10.28 2.87 -3.57
CA GLY A 108 -10.17 1.73 -4.47
C GLY A 108 -10.97 1.83 -5.77
N ASN A 109 -11.60 2.97 -6.03
CA ASN A 109 -12.50 3.20 -7.18
C ASN A 109 -11.90 4.12 -8.25
N SER A 110 -10.66 4.54 -8.10
CA SER A 110 -10.00 5.35 -9.12
C SER A 110 -9.79 4.54 -10.39
N PRO A 111 -10.36 4.96 -11.55
CA PRO A 111 -10.22 4.22 -12.80
C PRO A 111 -8.75 3.98 -13.18
N GLU A 112 -7.88 4.95 -12.86
CA GLU A 112 -6.45 4.88 -13.11
C GLU A 112 -5.78 3.75 -12.31
N SER A 113 -6.22 3.53 -11.06
CA SER A 113 -5.63 2.49 -10.22
C SER A 113 -5.97 1.09 -10.74
N LEU A 114 -7.22 0.87 -11.14
CA LEU A 114 -7.65 -0.39 -11.74
C LEU A 114 -6.99 -0.61 -13.11
N ALA A 115 -6.95 0.43 -13.94
CA ALA A 115 -6.30 0.36 -15.25
C ALA A 115 -4.80 0.02 -15.12
N ALA A 116 -4.09 0.59 -14.14
CA ALA A 116 -2.67 0.30 -13.90
C ALA A 116 -2.43 -1.17 -13.56
N VAL A 117 -3.32 -1.80 -12.76
CA VAL A 117 -3.27 -3.24 -12.45
C VAL A 117 -3.41 -4.07 -13.73
N HIS A 118 -4.44 -3.80 -14.53
CA HIS A 118 -4.69 -4.55 -15.78
C HIS A 118 -3.62 -4.32 -16.85
N ILE A 119 -3.05 -3.11 -16.91
CA ILE A 119 -1.94 -2.81 -17.82
C ILE A 119 -0.69 -3.59 -17.38
N ALA A 120 -0.40 -3.65 -16.07
CA ALA A 120 0.73 -4.42 -15.57
C ALA A 120 0.61 -5.91 -15.91
N ASP A 121 -0.60 -6.49 -15.81
CA ASP A 121 -0.85 -7.87 -16.24
C ASP A 121 -0.56 -8.10 -17.72
N LYS A 122 -0.82 -7.09 -18.56
CA LYS A 122 -0.60 -7.18 -20.00
C LYS A 122 0.85 -7.00 -20.41
N TYR A 123 1.57 -6.08 -19.74
CA TYR A 123 2.92 -5.68 -20.14
C TYR A 123 4.02 -6.47 -19.46
N CYS A 124 3.84 -6.84 -18.19
CA CYS A 124 4.84 -7.61 -17.46
C CYS A 124 4.74 -9.09 -17.79
N LYS A 125 5.87 -9.74 -18.00
CA LYS A 125 5.92 -11.21 -18.19
C LYS A 125 5.36 -11.97 -16.99
N LYS A 126 5.60 -11.45 -15.79
CA LYS A 126 5.14 -11.98 -14.51
C LYS A 126 4.96 -10.83 -13.55
N VAL A 127 3.76 -10.64 -13.05
CA VAL A 127 3.43 -9.60 -12.08
C VAL A 127 2.65 -10.19 -10.91
N PHE A 128 2.99 -9.71 -9.72
CA PHE A 128 2.26 -9.96 -8.48
C PHE A 128 1.75 -8.63 -7.95
N HIS A 129 0.54 -8.62 -7.44
CA HIS A 129 -0.08 -7.42 -6.92
C HIS A 129 -0.22 -7.50 -5.40
N ILE A 130 0.20 -6.44 -4.72
CA ILE A 130 -0.13 -6.20 -3.32
C ILE A 130 -1.03 -4.96 -3.32
N ILE A 131 -2.31 -5.16 -3.04
CA ILE A 131 -3.30 -4.08 -3.02
C ILE A 131 -3.54 -3.68 -1.56
N ILE A 132 -3.21 -2.44 -1.22
CA ILE A 132 -3.43 -1.87 0.12
C ILE A 132 -4.51 -0.80 -0.01
N THR A 133 -5.70 -1.10 0.52
CA THR A 133 -6.87 -0.21 0.38
C THR A 133 -7.65 -0.07 1.68
N CYS A 134 -8.36 1.06 1.81
CA CYS A 134 -9.25 1.33 2.94
C CYS A 134 -10.70 0.93 2.67
N ASN A 135 -11.02 0.52 1.44
CA ASN A 135 -12.41 0.26 1.03
C ASN A 135 -12.59 -1.18 0.55
N GLU A 136 -13.32 -1.97 1.34
CA GLU A 136 -13.67 -3.35 1.04
C GLU A 136 -14.51 -3.51 -0.24
N THR A 137 -15.36 -2.54 -0.53
CA THR A 137 -16.27 -2.57 -1.69
C THR A 137 -15.69 -1.90 -2.94
N GLY A 138 -14.46 -1.41 -2.86
CA GLY A 138 -13.77 -0.77 -3.98
C GLY A 138 -13.45 -1.75 -5.11
N ASP A 139 -13.37 -1.23 -6.33
CA ASP A 139 -13.08 -2.05 -7.52
C ASP A 139 -11.74 -2.79 -7.40
N LEU A 140 -10.71 -2.14 -6.81
CA LEU A 140 -9.42 -2.80 -6.54
C LEU A 140 -9.54 -3.96 -5.55
N ALA A 141 -10.43 -3.88 -4.56
CA ALA A 141 -10.62 -4.98 -3.61
C ALA A 141 -11.20 -6.23 -4.27
N ARG A 142 -11.97 -6.06 -5.34
CA ARG A 142 -12.55 -7.19 -6.13
C ARG A 142 -11.50 -8.00 -6.88
N GLU A 143 -10.32 -7.43 -7.13
CA GLU A 143 -9.18 -8.15 -7.74
C GLU A 143 -8.62 -9.25 -6.83
N SER A 144 -9.00 -9.29 -5.56
CA SER A 144 -8.52 -10.27 -4.57
C SER A 144 -8.89 -11.73 -4.89
N SER A 145 -9.83 -11.96 -5.81
CA SER A 145 -10.17 -13.31 -6.28
C SER A 145 -9.09 -13.97 -7.15
N ARG A 146 -8.03 -13.25 -7.49
CA ARG A 146 -6.96 -13.70 -8.37
C ARG A 146 -5.79 -14.27 -7.56
N ASP A 147 -5.18 -15.36 -8.03
CA ASP A 147 -4.08 -16.03 -7.32
C ASP A 147 -2.79 -15.21 -7.21
N ASN A 148 -2.60 -14.23 -8.11
CA ASN A 148 -1.45 -13.33 -8.10
C ASN A 148 -1.68 -12.04 -7.31
N VAL A 149 -2.75 -11.95 -6.51
CA VAL A 149 -3.12 -10.76 -5.74
C VAL A 149 -3.13 -11.06 -4.25
N LEU A 150 -2.41 -10.26 -3.49
CA LEU A 150 -2.54 -10.14 -2.04
C LEU A 150 -3.31 -8.86 -1.73
N LEU A 151 -4.53 -9.00 -1.21
CA LEU A 151 -5.30 -7.87 -0.70
C LEU A 151 -5.00 -7.63 0.78
N VAL A 152 -4.67 -6.41 1.12
CA VAL A 152 -4.55 -5.93 2.51
C VAL A 152 -5.60 -4.85 2.73
N LEU A 153 -6.71 -5.25 3.32
CA LEU A 153 -7.80 -4.34 3.67
C LEU A 153 -7.52 -3.71 5.02
N LEU A 154 -7.35 -2.40 5.03
CA LEU A 154 -7.01 -1.63 6.22
C LEU A 154 -8.22 -1.47 7.16
N PRO A 155 -7.99 -1.13 8.46
CA PRO A 155 -9.07 -0.84 9.38
C PRO A 155 -10.04 0.21 8.83
N PRO A 156 -11.37 0.09 9.04
CA PRO A 156 -12.37 0.98 8.45
C PRO A 156 -12.16 2.48 8.76
N GLU A 157 -11.54 2.77 9.91
CA GLU A 157 -11.22 4.13 10.34
C GLU A 157 -10.21 4.82 9.43
N THR A 158 -9.43 4.05 8.65
CA THR A 158 -8.47 4.60 7.67
C THR A 158 -9.13 5.18 6.43
N ASN A 159 -10.41 4.92 6.22
CA ASN A 159 -11.14 5.47 5.07
C ASN A 159 -11.53 6.93 5.34
N ASP A 160 -10.54 7.82 5.27
CA ASP A 160 -10.69 9.24 5.54
C ASP A 160 -11.88 9.84 4.79
N LYS A 161 -12.76 10.53 5.52
CA LYS A 161 -13.91 11.27 4.99
C LYS A 161 -13.52 12.69 4.59
N GLY A 162 -12.48 13.21 5.22
CA GLY A 162 -11.89 14.50 4.86
C GLY A 162 -11.29 14.48 3.46
N LEU A 163 -11.11 15.68 2.88
CA LEU A 163 -10.47 15.82 1.57
C LEU A 163 -9.01 15.34 1.62
N ALA A 164 -8.29 15.69 2.69
CA ALA A 164 -6.92 15.28 2.87
C ALA A 164 -6.83 13.80 3.28
N MET A 165 -5.89 13.09 2.68
CA MET A 165 -5.52 11.76 3.15
C MET A 165 -4.61 11.92 4.37
N THR A 166 -5.06 11.40 5.51
CA THR A 166 -4.36 11.47 6.81
C THR A 166 -4.13 10.08 7.37
N SER A 167 -5.12 9.48 8.03
CA SER A 167 -5.03 8.11 8.55
C SER A 167 -4.76 7.09 7.43
N SER A 168 -5.40 7.25 6.26
CA SER A 168 -5.15 6.36 5.12
C SER A 168 -3.70 6.40 4.68
N PHE A 169 -3.13 7.60 4.51
CA PHE A 169 -1.76 7.80 4.03
C PHE A 169 -0.74 7.12 4.94
N THR A 170 -0.75 7.47 6.21
CA THR A 170 0.25 6.99 7.17
C THR A 170 0.10 5.50 7.46
N THR A 171 -1.15 4.99 7.48
CA THR A 171 -1.41 3.57 7.71
C THR A 171 -0.98 2.72 6.51
N MET A 172 -1.22 3.17 5.26
CA MET A 172 -0.71 2.47 4.06
C MET A 172 0.81 2.42 4.06
N ALA A 173 1.47 3.52 4.43
CA ALA A 173 2.93 3.55 4.54
C ALA A 173 3.44 2.59 5.62
N LEU A 174 2.85 2.61 6.81
CA LEU A 174 3.19 1.72 7.91
C LEU A 174 3.03 0.24 7.51
N VAL A 175 1.86 -0.13 6.99
CA VAL A 175 1.57 -1.51 6.60
C VAL A 175 2.54 -2.02 5.54
N SER A 176 2.92 -1.18 4.58
CA SER A 176 3.94 -1.54 3.59
C SER A 176 5.28 -1.86 4.24
N ILE A 177 5.70 -1.05 5.21
CA ILE A 177 6.94 -1.31 5.97
C ILE A 177 6.83 -2.62 6.76
N LEU A 178 5.68 -2.91 7.38
CA LEU A 178 5.45 -4.13 8.14
C LEU A 178 5.48 -5.38 7.26
N ILE A 179 4.83 -5.36 6.10
CA ILE A 179 4.83 -6.47 5.13
C ILE A 179 6.25 -6.85 4.73
N PHE A 180 7.10 -5.88 4.41
CA PHE A 180 8.49 -6.13 3.99
C PHE A 180 9.48 -6.29 5.16
N ASN A 181 8.99 -6.25 6.40
CA ASN A 181 9.70 -6.63 7.62
C ASN A 181 8.94 -7.71 8.41
N ILE A 182 8.17 -8.54 7.73
CA ILE A 182 7.26 -9.51 8.33
C ILE A 182 7.94 -10.45 9.35
N GLU A 183 9.19 -10.80 9.10
CA GLU A 183 9.99 -11.65 10.00
C GLU A 183 10.38 -10.94 11.32
N GLN A 184 10.24 -9.62 11.38
CA GLN A 184 10.65 -8.79 12.53
C GLN A 184 9.46 -8.08 13.18
N LEU A 185 8.23 -8.53 12.97
CA LEU A 185 7.02 -7.90 13.49
C LEU A 185 7.07 -7.64 15.01
N PRO A 186 7.51 -8.58 15.87
CA PRO A 186 7.54 -8.33 17.31
C PRO A 186 8.40 -7.12 17.69
N ALA A 187 9.51 -6.90 16.98
CA ALA A 187 10.40 -5.77 17.21
C ALA A 187 9.82 -4.42 16.72
N GLN A 188 8.79 -4.43 15.90
CA GLN A 188 8.14 -3.20 15.41
C GLN A 188 7.08 -2.68 16.39
N LYS A 189 6.48 -3.54 17.21
CA LYS A 189 5.39 -3.16 18.12
C LYS A 189 5.79 -2.03 19.07
N SER A 190 6.91 -2.20 19.75
CA SER A 190 7.40 -1.19 20.71
C SER A 190 7.72 0.17 20.07
N LYS A 191 8.09 0.17 18.78
CA LYS A 191 8.34 1.41 18.05
C LYS A 191 7.04 2.13 17.70
N ILE A 192 5.99 1.39 17.37
CA ILE A 192 4.66 1.95 17.07
C ILE A 192 4.02 2.48 18.34
N GLU A 193 4.16 1.76 19.46
CA GLU A 193 3.64 2.19 20.77
C GLU A 193 4.35 3.43 21.33
N ALA A 194 5.55 3.74 20.85
CA ALA A 194 6.34 4.90 21.29
C ALA A 194 6.05 6.19 20.51
N ILE A 195 5.22 6.14 19.46
CA ILE A 195 4.79 7.28 18.65
C ILE A 195 3.51 7.89 19.23
#